data_94ed1e5ad43f0dd366f8e0b663f166f4
#
_entry.id   94ed1e5ad43f0dd366f8e0b663f166f4
#
_cell.length_a   1.000
_cell.length_b   1.000
_cell.length_c   1.000
_cell.angle_alpha   90.00
_cell.angle_beta   90.00
_cell.angle_gamma   90.00
#
_symmetry.space_group_name_H-M   'P 1'
#
loop_
_entity.id
_entity.type
_entity.pdbx_description
1 polymer ?
#
loop_
_entity_poly.entity_id
_entity_poly.type
_entity_poly.pdbx_seq_one_letter_code
_entity_poly.pdbx_strand_id
1 'polypeptide(L)' 'MFELTKTDFLKICEEAMLNEEYCKLLEMKIKGCTRSKMAMELNVSEATLDVMIRKLKKKIKKIL' A
#
# COMPACT_ATOMS: atom_id res chain seq x y z
N MET A 1 -10.38 -2.68 -5.42
CA MET A 1 -10.23 -1.55 -4.51
C MET A 1 -10.00 -2.05 -3.10
N PHE A 2 -9.22 -1.34 -2.32
CA PHE A 2 -8.90 -1.75 -0.97
C PHE A 2 -9.97 -1.31 0.02
N GLU A 3 -10.80 -2.23 0.45
CA GLU A 3 -11.75 -1.98 1.52
C GLU A 3 -11.27 -2.78 2.74
N LEU A 4 -10.21 -2.27 3.36
CA LEU A 4 -9.56 -2.97 4.45
C LEU A 4 -9.82 -2.28 5.78
N THR A 5 -10.05 -3.08 6.80
CA THR A 5 -10.13 -2.59 8.17
C THR A 5 -8.71 -2.42 8.72
N LYS A 6 -8.60 -1.78 9.88
CA LYS A 6 -7.31 -1.61 10.53
C LYS A 6 -6.68 -2.97 10.89
N THR A 7 -7.52 -3.93 11.27
CA THR A 7 -7.06 -5.29 11.58
C THR A 7 -6.49 -5.97 10.35
N ASP A 8 -7.17 -5.81 9.19
CA ASP A 8 -6.68 -6.35 7.93
C ASP A 8 -5.36 -5.74 7.54
N PHE A 9 -5.20 -4.44 7.76
CA PHE A 9 -3.96 -3.74 7.47
C PHE A 9 -2.79 -4.34 8.25
N LEU A 10 -2.96 -4.52 9.56
CA LEU A 10 -1.91 -5.09 10.40
C LEU A 10 -1.57 -6.52 9.97
N LYS A 11 -2.58 -7.32 9.69
CA LYS A 11 -2.40 -8.69 9.25
C LYS A 11 -1.61 -8.77 7.95
N ILE A 12 -1.95 -7.93 6.98
CA ILE A 12 -1.27 -7.90 5.69
C ILE A 12 0.18 -7.47 5.86
N CYS A 13 0.44 -6.46 6.67
CA CYS A 13 1.80 -6.00 6.91
C CYS A 13 2.67 -7.10 7.50
N GLU A 14 2.13 -7.89 8.42
CA GLU A 14 2.86 -8.97 9.04
C GLU A 14 3.05 -10.16 8.09
N GLU A 15 1.97 -10.63 7.47
CA GLU A 15 2.01 -11.84 6.64
C GLU A 15 2.74 -11.63 5.31
N ALA A 16 2.59 -10.46 4.70
CA ALA A 16 3.27 -10.15 3.46
C ALA A 16 4.70 -9.68 3.68
N MET A 17 5.10 -9.50 4.93
CA MET A 17 6.43 -9.00 5.30
C MET A 17 6.76 -7.72 4.55
N LEU A 18 5.82 -6.79 4.53
CA LEU A 18 5.98 -5.52 3.82
C LEU A 18 7.04 -4.66 4.49
N ASN A 19 7.88 -4.00 3.69
CA ASN A 19 8.81 -3.02 4.23
C ASN A 19 8.06 -1.75 4.60
N GLU A 20 8.77 -0.79 5.22
CA GLU A 20 8.15 0.45 5.69
C GLU A 20 7.43 1.21 4.58
N GLU A 21 8.03 1.25 3.39
CA GLU A 21 7.45 1.98 2.26
C GLU A 21 6.11 1.39 1.85
N TYR A 22 6.03 0.07 1.75
CA TYR A 22 4.78 -0.60 1.36
C TYR A 22 3.74 -0.53 2.47
N CYS A 23 4.14 -0.64 3.73
CA CYS A 23 3.21 -0.47 4.85
C CYS A 23 2.63 0.93 4.85
N LYS A 24 3.46 1.95 4.63
CA LYS A 24 3.04 3.33 4.55
C LYS A 24 2.11 3.56 3.36
N LEU A 25 2.43 2.95 2.23
CA LEU A 25 1.60 3.03 1.03
C LEU A 25 0.22 2.44 1.28
N LEU A 26 0.17 1.26 1.90
CA LEU A 26 -1.10 0.60 2.21
C LEU A 26 -1.93 1.45 3.18
N GLU A 27 -1.28 2.01 4.20
CA GLU A 27 -1.97 2.88 5.15
C GLU A 27 -2.60 4.08 4.46
N MET A 28 -1.86 4.73 3.57
CA MET A 28 -2.37 5.88 2.83
C MET A 28 -3.52 5.49 1.90
N LYS A 29 -3.46 4.30 1.31
CA LYS A 29 -4.54 3.79 0.48
C LYS A 29 -5.83 3.61 1.29
N ILE A 30 -5.71 3.06 2.49
CA ILE A 30 -6.85 2.86 3.38
C ILE A 30 -7.45 4.20 3.80
N LYS A 31 -6.62 5.21 4.01
CA LYS A 31 -7.07 6.55 4.38
C LYS A 31 -7.67 7.32 3.21
N GLY A 32 -7.55 6.79 2.00
CA GLY A 32 -8.10 7.45 0.81
C GLY A 32 -7.26 8.58 0.27
N CYS A 33 -5.95 8.57 0.49
CA CYS A 33 -5.05 9.59 -0.03
C CYS A 33 -4.98 9.53 -1.55
N THR A 34 -4.76 10.69 -2.17
CA THR A 34 -4.61 10.77 -3.62
C THR A 34 -3.25 10.21 -4.06
N ARG A 35 -3.14 9.86 -5.33
CA ARG A 35 -1.88 9.37 -5.90
C ARG A 35 -0.79 10.43 -5.77
N SER A 36 -1.12 11.67 -6.06
CA SER A 36 -0.16 12.77 -5.95
C SER A 36 0.38 12.89 -4.53
N LYS A 37 -0.50 12.80 -3.54
CA LYS A 37 -0.09 12.89 -2.15
C LYS A 37 0.78 11.70 -1.73
N MET A 38 0.40 10.50 -2.15
CA MET A 38 1.18 9.30 -1.84
C MET A 38 2.58 9.36 -2.45
N ALA A 39 2.66 9.79 -3.70
CA ALA A 39 3.95 9.93 -4.38
C ALA A 39 4.84 10.96 -3.66
N MET A 40 4.26 12.05 -3.23
CA MET A 40 4.97 13.09 -2.51
C MET A 40 5.50 12.58 -1.17
N GLU A 41 4.63 11.90 -0.41
CA GLU A 41 5.01 11.38 0.91
C GLU A 41 6.09 10.30 0.82
N LEU A 42 6.04 9.48 -0.22
CA LEU A 42 7.03 8.42 -0.44
C LEU A 42 8.25 8.91 -1.21
N ASN A 43 8.21 10.16 -1.66
CA ASN A 43 9.31 10.77 -2.41
C ASN A 43 9.66 9.97 -3.67
N VAL A 44 8.64 9.58 -4.41
CA VAL A 44 8.78 8.84 -5.68
C VAL A 44 7.92 9.49 -6.76
N SER A 45 8.18 9.16 -8.02
CA SER A 45 7.33 9.63 -9.11
C SER A 45 6.01 8.84 -9.12
N GLU A 46 5.00 9.39 -9.80
CA GLU A 46 3.72 8.70 -9.92
C GLU A 46 3.86 7.39 -10.70
N ALA A 47 4.78 7.34 -11.67
CA ALA A 47 5.03 6.12 -12.42
C ALA A 47 5.60 5.04 -11.50
N THR A 48 6.54 5.40 -10.64
CA THR A 48 7.09 4.48 -9.66
C THR A 48 6.03 4.06 -8.66
N LEU A 49 5.19 4.99 -8.24
CA LEU A 49 4.08 4.69 -7.33
C LEU A 49 3.13 3.66 -7.94
N ASP A 50 2.81 3.77 -9.22
CA ASP A 50 1.95 2.81 -9.90
C ASP A 50 2.55 1.40 -9.86
N VAL A 51 3.85 1.28 -10.05
CA VAL A 51 4.54 0.00 -9.98
C VAL A 51 4.44 -0.56 -8.56
N MET A 52 4.65 0.29 -7.56
CA MET A 52 4.55 -0.12 -6.16
C MET A 52 3.14 -0.60 -5.81
N ILE A 53 2.12 0.12 -6.25
CA ILE A 53 0.72 -0.26 -6.02
C ILE A 53 0.42 -1.61 -6.66
N ARG A 54 0.92 -1.83 -7.87
CA ARG A 54 0.72 -3.09 -8.58
C ARG A 54 1.35 -4.26 -7.83
N LYS A 55 2.57 -4.07 -7.34
CA LYS A 55 3.26 -5.08 -6.55
C LYS A 55 2.55 -5.36 -5.23
N LEU A 56 2.06 -4.30 -4.60
CA LEU A 56 1.32 -4.41 -3.35
C LEU A 56 0.04 -5.22 -3.55
N LYS A 57 -0.70 -4.95 -4.61
CA LYS A 57 -1.93 -5.69 -4.91
C LYS A 57 -1.67 -7.18 -5.09
N LYS A 58 -0.56 -7.53 -5.74
CA LYS A 58 -0.20 -8.94 -5.91
C LYS A 58 0.09 -9.62 -4.59
N LYS A 59 0.76 -8.92 -3.68
CA LYS A 59 1.05 -9.46 -2.35
C LYS A 59 -0.22 -9.66 -1.54
N ILE A 60 -1.13 -8.71 -1.61
CA ILE A 60 -2.40 -8.79 -0.90
C ILE A 60 -3.26 -9.94 -1.42
N LYS A 61 -3.29 -10.15 -2.72
CA LYS A 61 -4.05 -11.24 -3.32
C LYS A 61 -3.62 -12.62 -2.82
N LYS A 62 -2.34 -12.78 -2.53
CA LYS A 62 -1.84 -14.06 -2.03
C LYS A 62 -2.28 -14.35 -0.61
N ILE A 63 -2.58 -13.31 0.16
CA ILE A 63 -2.98 -13.43 1.56
C ILE A 63 -4.48 -13.51 1.70
N LEU A 64 -5.19 -12.70 0.94
CA LEU A 64 -6.65 -12.65 0.95
C LEU A 64 -7.24 -13.55 -0.13
#